data_25e99304a44558fb31f846e3695754cd
#
_entry.id   25e99304a44558fb31f846e3695754cd
#
_cell.length_a   1.000
_cell.length_b   1.000
_cell.length_c   1.000
_cell.angle_alpha   90.00
_cell.angle_beta   90.00
_cell.angle_gamma   90.00
#
_symmetry.space_group_name_H-M   'P 1'
#
loop_
_entity.id
_entity.type
_entity.pdbx_description
1 polymer ?
#
loop_
_entity_poly.entity_id
_entity_poly.type
_entity_poly.pdbx_seq_one_letter_code
_entity_poly.pdbx_strand_id
1 'polypeptide(L)'
;MKRLTYLLLCLFASIAFATAQTTKVTGTVISAEDDGPIIGASIVVAGTTTGTVTDYNGAFTLDVPSNAKKLIVSYIGMKSVEVAVKPIIKVTMESDSQNLDEVVVVGYGTQRKKDVTSAISKVGGEDLSNLATASFDSQLAGRAAGVQVTTPSGVLGSGPQFKIRGMSTISSNSQPLFIVDGMPIATGDNADGKTGLGMAYASYNAMSDINPNDIESIEILKDGAATAIYGSRAANGVVLITTKKGSKGRTQVTYDGYVSAASAAKLHDLLGAKDFVTIANEKYENWGMKGQAVYDPNGPDTNWNDYIFRTGFQHNHSLSASGGTDKSQYYVSLGFTEQEGIIRANDLNRLSLKADLTQQATKWLRIGLNGQMTRTRVNGVMNDENSLGGVGFAGTRMLPNVSVFNPDDPTGYNIDAENRKTLGRGSNLSYIDNGIQNIVWALDNNVNRTTNTRVLGGGWAEITFMDGLTLKTQAGLDISNVKDFMVWNPESGDGYGYGGLLEEINTTYTNWNWQNVINFNRTFNDVHNLTATAVQEYTHQEYEYTDATVQQISDAFFTDHIISNTFGERFVSGGKT
;
A
#
# COMPACT_ATOMS: atom_id res chain seq x y z
N MET A 1 -46.59 -15.04 -40.42
CA MET A 1 -46.48 -13.89 -39.52
C MET A 1 -47.69 -13.75 -38.56
N LYS A 2 -48.96 -13.82 -39.02
CA LYS A 2 -50.15 -13.68 -38.13
C LYS A 2 -50.22 -14.69 -36.97
N ARG A 3 -49.74 -15.96 -37.15
CA ARG A 3 -49.78 -16.98 -36.09
C ARG A 3 -48.73 -16.74 -34.99
N LEU A 4 -47.59 -16.14 -35.30
CA LEU A 4 -46.55 -15.79 -34.34
C LEU A 4 -46.95 -14.59 -33.47
N THR A 5 -47.70 -13.63 -34.05
CA THR A 5 -48.24 -12.46 -33.33
C THR A 5 -49.29 -12.86 -32.32
N TYR A 6 -50.15 -13.83 -32.65
CA TYR A 6 -51.13 -14.36 -31.69
C TYR A 6 -50.48 -15.15 -30.55
N LEU A 7 -49.42 -15.88 -30.83
CA LEU A 7 -48.66 -16.64 -29.81
C LEU A 7 -47.93 -15.70 -28.84
N LEU A 8 -47.33 -14.62 -29.36
CA LEU A 8 -46.75 -13.54 -28.55
C LEU A 8 -47.80 -12.77 -27.74
N LEU A 9 -48.99 -12.52 -28.32
CA LEU A 9 -50.06 -11.83 -27.60
C LEU A 9 -50.64 -12.70 -26.46
N CYS A 10 -50.79 -14.02 -26.68
CA CYS A 10 -51.16 -14.96 -25.64
C CYS A 10 -50.11 -15.12 -24.56
N LEU A 11 -48.82 -15.05 -24.92
CA LEU A 11 -47.69 -15.09 -23.95
C LEU A 11 -47.68 -13.82 -23.10
N PHE A 12 -47.89 -12.63 -23.68
CA PHE A 12 -48.02 -11.38 -22.94
C PHE A 12 -49.30 -11.31 -22.09
N ALA A 13 -50.42 -11.87 -22.56
CA ALA A 13 -51.64 -11.94 -21.77
C ALA A 13 -51.52 -12.89 -20.56
N SER A 14 -50.74 -13.97 -20.66
CA SER A 14 -50.53 -14.88 -19.52
C SER A 14 -49.59 -14.29 -18.44
N ILE A 15 -48.76 -13.32 -18.78
CA ILE A 15 -47.92 -12.60 -17.82
C ILE A 15 -48.71 -11.55 -17.02
N ALA A 16 -49.81 -11.02 -17.59
CA ALA A 16 -50.62 -9.99 -16.97
C ALA A 16 -51.60 -10.51 -15.85
N PHE A 17 -51.76 -11.82 -15.68
CA PHE A 17 -52.63 -12.42 -14.65
C PHE A 17 -51.89 -13.01 -13.44
N ALA A 18 -50.57 -12.84 -13.33
CA ALA A 18 -49.83 -13.13 -12.11
C ALA A 18 -49.96 -11.97 -11.10
N THR A 19 -51.16 -11.60 -10.69
CA THR A 19 -51.37 -10.81 -9.48
C THR A 19 -50.95 -11.69 -8.32
N ALA A 20 -49.77 -11.43 -7.79
CA ALA A 20 -49.31 -12.09 -6.58
C ALA A 20 -50.31 -11.75 -5.46
N GLN A 21 -51.06 -12.76 -5.00
CA GLN A 21 -51.91 -12.60 -3.82
C GLN A 21 -50.96 -12.24 -2.66
N THR A 22 -51.10 -11.01 -2.15
CA THR A 22 -50.34 -10.57 -0.97
C THR A 22 -51.22 -10.70 0.27
N THR A 23 -50.62 -11.09 1.38
CA THR A 23 -51.27 -11.10 2.70
C THR A 23 -50.69 -9.95 3.50
N LYS A 24 -51.52 -9.11 4.06
CA LYS A 24 -51.10 -8.01 4.91
C LYS A 24 -50.72 -8.54 6.28
N VAL A 25 -49.47 -8.31 6.66
CA VAL A 25 -48.89 -8.66 7.96
C VAL A 25 -48.61 -7.38 8.73
N THR A 26 -49.05 -7.35 9.99
CA THR A 26 -48.80 -6.24 10.90
C THR A 26 -48.06 -6.76 12.12
N GLY A 27 -47.30 -5.94 12.78
CA GLY A 27 -46.62 -6.38 14.01
C GLY A 27 -45.90 -5.25 14.72
N THR A 28 -45.30 -5.62 15.85
CA THR A 28 -44.47 -4.73 16.65
C THR A 28 -43.13 -5.40 16.97
N VAL A 29 -42.05 -4.60 16.97
CA VAL A 29 -40.71 -5.02 17.33
C VAL A 29 -40.30 -4.28 18.60
N ILE A 30 -39.95 -5.04 19.63
CA ILE A 30 -39.55 -4.53 20.94
C ILE A 30 -38.18 -5.07 21.36
N SER A 31 -37.48 -4.36 22.24
CA SER A 31 -36.27 -4.79 22.88
C SER A 31 -36.54 -5.75 24.04
N ALA A 32 -35.71 -6.77 24.20
CA ALA A 32 -35.78 -7.70 25.35
C ALA A 32 -35.29 -7.09 26.66
N GLU A 33 -34.53 -5.98 26.62
CA GLU A 33 -33.90 -5.39 27.78
C GLU A 33 -34.83 -4.45 28.56
N ASP A 34 -35.64 -3.67 27.85
CA ASP A 34 -36.50 -2.62 28.40
C ASP A 34 -37.93 -2.65 27.94
N ASP A 35 -38.36 -3.69 27.15
CA ASP A 35 -39.63 -3.79 26.47
C ASP A 35 -40.00 -2.55 25.60
N GLY A 36 -38.99 -1.69 25.34
CA GLY A 36 -39.14 -0.49 24.54
C GLY A 36 -39.32 -0.78 23.03
N PRO A 37 -40.03 0.09 22.28
CA PRO A 37 -40.19 -0.08 20.84
C PRO A 37 -38.88 0.15 20.11
N ILE A 38 -38.53 -0.71 19.13
CA ILE A 38 -37.37 -0.54 18.28
C ILE A 38 -37.79 0.21 17.02
N ILE A 39 -37.29 1.44 16.89
CA ILE A 39 -37.61 2.35 15.78
C ILE A 39 -36.64 2.10 14.64
N GLY A 40 -37.13 1.94 13.39
CA GLY A 40 -36.28 1.74 12.22
C GLY A 40 -35.72 0.31 12.06
N ALA A 41 -36.25 -0.68 12.78
CA ALA A 41 -35.91 -2.08 12.52
C ALA A 41 -36.37 -2.48 11.11
N SER A 42 -35.52 -3.16 10.38
CA SER A 42 -35.78 -3.65 9.03
C SER A 42 -36.46 -5.01 9.08
N ILE A 43 -37.58 -5.13 8.38
CA ILE A 43 -38.36 -6.37 8.22
C ILE A 43 -38.36 -6.74 6.75
N VAL A 44 -37.77 -7.88 6.38
CA VAL A 44 -37.63 -8.34 5.00
C VAL A 44 -38.19 -9.75 4.86
N VAL A 45 -38.90 -10.01 3.76
CA VAL A 45 -39.38 -11.36 3.42
C VAL A 45 -38.15 -12.21 3.02
N ALA A 46 -37.92 -13.33 3.70
CA ALA A 46 -36.77 -14.19 3.46
C ALA A 46 -36.64 -14.59 1.97
N GLY A 47 -35.45 -14.33 1.39
CA GLY A 47 -35.14 -14.63 -0.02
C GLY A 47 -35.71 -13.65 -1.05
N THR A 48 -36.22 -12.49 -0.62
CA THR A 48 -36.74 -11.43 -1.51
C THR A 48 -36.17 -10.06 -1.11
N THR A 49 -36.42 -9.05 -1.94
CA THR A 49 -36.15 -7.64 -1.63
C THR A 49 -37.37 -6.90 -1.05
N THR A 50 -38.50 -7.59 -0.82
CA THR A 50 -39.72 -7.01 -0.27
C THR A 50 -39.56 -6.81 1.23
N GLY A 51 -39.60 -5.57 1.71
CA GLY A 51 -39.43 -5.25 3.13
C GLY A 51 -40.04 -3.91 3.52
N THR A 52 -40.04 -3.65 4.82
CA THR A 52 -40.47 -2.39 5.45
C THR A 52 -39.59 -2.10 6.67
N VAL A 53 -39.78 -0.94 7.31
CA VAL A 53 -39.13 -0.57 8.57
C VAL A 53 -40.18 -0.25 9.63
N THR A 54 -39.85 -0.42 10.90
CA THR A 54 -40.72 -0.04 12.02
C THR A 54 -40.81 1.47 12.19
N ASP A 55 -42.02 1.93 12.59
CA ASP A 55 -42.29 3.32 12.95
C ASP A 55 -41.78 3.68 14.38
N TYR A 56 -42.13 4.88 14.86
CA TYR A 56 -41.73 5.40 16.17
C TYR A 56 -42.34 4.63 17.37
N ASN A 57 -43.36 3.81 17.13
CA ASN A 57 -43.95 2.90 18.13
C ASN A 57 -43.42 1.45 17.99
N GLY A 58 -42.41 1.23 17.12
CA GLY A 58 -41.93 -0.11 16.80
C GLY A 58 -42.91 -0.92 15.96
N ALA A 59 -43.97 -0.31 15.43
CA ALA A 59 -45.00 -1.01 14.64
C ALA A 59 -44.59 -1.05 13.15
N PHE A 60 -45.00 -2.12 12.45
CA PHE A 60 -44.78 -2.25 11.02
C PHE A 60 -46.03 -2.83 10.32
N THR A 61 -46.11 -2.56 9.05
CA THR A 61 -47.09 -3.16 8.12
C THR A 61 -46.35 -3.55 6.85
N LEU A 62 -46.54 -4.78 6.39
CA LEU A 62 -45.88 -5.31 5.20
C LEU A 62 -46.84 -6.18 4.40
N ASP A 63 -46.92 -5.93 3.11
CA ASP A 63 -47.65 -6.80 2.18
C ASP A 63 -46.71 -7.93 1.74
N VAL A 64 -47.02 -9.14 2.18
CA VAL A 64 -46.16 -10.32 2.03
C VAL A 64 -46.75 -11.24 0.97
N PRO A 65 -45.98 -11.73 -0.01
CA PRO A 65 -46.43 -12.74 -0.95
C PRO A 65 -46.99 -13.97 -0.23
N SER A 66 -48.14 -14.53 -0.71
CA SER A 66 -48.83 -15.63 -0.04
C SER A 66 -48.00 -16.93 0.07
N ASN A 67 -46.91 -17.06 -0.70
CA ASN A 67 -45.98 -18.18 -0.64
C ASN A 67 -44.83 -17.97 0.35
N ALA A 68 -44.70 -16.78 0.95
CA ALA A 68 -43.64 -16.49 1.91
C ALA A 68 -43.88 -17.19 3.24
N LYS A 69 -42.84 -17.81 3.78
CA LYS A 69 -42.93 -18.60 5.02
C LYS A 69 -42.29 -17.90 6.20
N LYS A 70 -41.31 -17.03 5.98
CA LYS A 70 -40.50 -16.38 7.01
C LYS A 70 -40.23 -14.92 6.71
N LEU A 71 -40.19 -14.11 7.78
CA LEU A 71 -39.67 -12.76 7.79
C LEU A 71 -38.33 -12.74 8.55
N ILE A 72 -37.40 -11.94 8.09
CA ILE A 72 -36.16 -11.64 8.78
C ILE A 72 -36.29 -10.22 9.34
N VAL A 73 -36.15 -10.10 10.66
CA VAL A 73 -36.14 -8.81 11.36
C VAL A 73 -34.75 -8.53 11.83
N SER A 74 -34.19 -7.38 11.44
CA SER A 74 -32.84 -6.96 11.78
C SER A 74 -32.79 -5.50 12.22
N TYR A 75 -31.90 -5.22 13.17
CA TYR A 75 -31.61 -3.85 13.64
C TYR A 75 -30.14 -3.75 14.07
N ILE A 76 -29.57 -2.57 13.90
CA ILE A 76 -28.16 -2.36 14.25
C ILE A 76 -27.94 -2.58 15.75
N GLY A 77 -27.01 -3.45 16.12
CA GLY A 77 -26.73 -3.80 17.52
C GLY A 77 -27.68 -4.83 18.14
N MET A 78 -28.53 -5.47 17.34
CA MET A 78 -29.43 -6.54 17.81
C MET A 78 -29.32 -7.80 16.95
N LYS A 79 -29.53 -8.97 17.58
CA LYS A 79 -29.54 -10.25 16.88
C LYS A 79 -30.69 -10.31 15.89
N SER A 80 -30.39 -10.63 14.64
CA SER A 80 -31.43 -10.86 13.64
C SER A 80 -32.32 -12.02 14.02
N VAL A 81 -33.62 -11.84 13.94
CA VAL A 81 -34.62 -12.84 14.31
C VAL A 81 -35.44 -13.27 13.07
N GLU A 82 -35.48 -14.59 12.83
CA GLU A 82 -36.39 -15.15 11.84
C GLU A 82 -37.72 -15.51 12.46
N VAL A 83 -38.82 -14.99 11.93
CA VAL A 83 -40.19 -15.28 12.41
C VAL A 83 -41.06 -15.84 11.30
N ALA A 84 -41.95 -16.76 11.63
CA ALA A 84 -42.92 -17.29 10.68
C ALA A 84 -43.97 -16.21 10.31
N VAL A 85 -44.37 -16.18 9.05
CA VAL A 85 -45.41 -15.26 8.58
C VAL A 85 -46.74 -15.59 9.27
N LYS A 86 -47.31 -14.59 9.99
CA LYS A 86 -48.64 -14.62 10.64
C LYS A 86 -49.29 -13.24 10.44
N PRO A 87 -50.62 -13.13 10.50
CA PRO A 87 -51.31 -11.84 10.32
C PRO A 87 -50.87 -10.75 11.30
N ILE A 88 -50.60 -11.15 12.56
CA ILE A 88 -50.08 -10.27 13.61
C ILE A 88 -48.86 -10.92 14.22
N ILE A 89 -47.76 -10.16 14.31
CA ILE A 89 -46.47 -10.64 14.81
C ILE A 89 -45.95 -9.69 15.88
N LYS A 90 -45.58 -10.23 17.04
CA LYS A 90 -44.76 -9.52 18.03
C LYS A 90 -43.35 -10.12 18.01
N VAL A 91 -42.33 -9.30 17.74
CA VAL A 91 -40.93 -9.72 17.72
C VAL A 91 -40.23 -9.07 18.88
N THR A 92 -39.60 -9.89 19.71
CA THR A 92 -38.71 -9.41 20.75
C THR A 92 -37.27 -9.66 20.26
N MET A 93 -36.46 -8.60 20.15
CA MET A 93 -35.07 -8.67 19.74
C MET A 93 -34.17 -8.57 20.97
N GLU A 94 -33.24 -9.48 21.06
CA GLU A 94 -32.17 -9.42 22.04
C GLU A 94 -31.05 -8.52 21.52
N SER A 95 -30.49 -7.71 22.40
CA SER A 95 -29.25 -7.01 22.08
C SER A 95 -28.23 -8.01 21.55
N ASP A 96 -27.62 -7.73 20.42
CA ASP A 96 -26.44 -8.45 19.96
C ASP A 96 -25.24 -7.99 20.84
N SER A 97 -25.40 -8.20 22.13
CA SER A 97 -24.34 -8.05 23.12
C SER A 97 -23.33 -9.23 23.11
N GLN A 98 -23.26 -10.01 22.04
CA GLN A 98 -21.98 -10.34 21.48
C GLN A 98 -21.40 -9.03 20.90
N ASN A 99 -21.13 -8.05 21.74
CA ASN A 99 -19.80 -7.47 21.75
C ASN A 99 -18.88 -8.68 21.82
N LEU A 100 -18.53 -9.21 20.68
CA LEU A 100 -17.28 -9.93 20.50
C LEU A 100 -16.31 -8.98 21.18
N ASP A 101 -15.83 -9.37 22.37
CA ASP A 101 -14.85 -8.58 23.10
C ASP A 101 -13.76 -8.31 22.06
N GLU A 102 -13.81 -7.13 21.41
CA GLU A 102 -12.88 -6.80 20.32
C GLU A 102 -11.50 -6.96 20.89
N VAL A 103 -10.81 -7.95 20.37
CA VAL A 103 -9.48 -8.31 20.84
C VAL A 103 -8.49 -7.48 20.06
N VAL A 104 -7.61 -6.79 20.75
CA VAL A 104 -6.49 -6.05 20.16
C VAL A 104 -5.19 -6.77 20.51
N VAL A 105 -4.28 -6.77 19.54
CA VAL A 105 -2.93 -7.30 19.78
C VAL A 105 -2.16 -6.26 20.57
N VAL A 106 -1.63 -6.65 21.71
CA VAL A 106 -0.84 -5.79 22.61
C VAL A 106 0.44 -6.53 22.96
N GLY A 107 1.54 -6.04 22.42
CA GLY A 107 2.83 -6.67 22.64
C GLY A 107 2.87 -8.12 22.13
N TYR A 108 3.22 -9.03 23.00
CA TYR A 108 3.31 -10.47 22.68
C TYR A 108 2.03 -11.26 23.02
N GLY A 109 0.91 -10.56 23.22
CA GLY A 109 -0.36 -11.18 23.56
C GLY A 109 -1.56 -10.46 22.95
N THR A 110 -2.74 -10.95 23.29
CA THR A 110 -4.01 -10.33 22.91
C THR A 110 -4.77 -9.95 24.17
N GLN A 111 -5.37 -8.75 24.16
CA GLN A 111 -6.22 -8.26 25.26
C GLN A 111 -7.56 -7.82 24.70
N ARG A 112 -8.60 -7.89 25.54
CA ARG A 112 -9.90 -7.32 25.14
C ARG A 112 -9.77 -5.80 25.11
N LYS A 113 -10.29 -5.16 24.08
CA LYS A 113 -10.19 -3.71 23.87
C LYS A 113 -10.64 -2.91 25.09
N LYS A 114 -11.66 -3.38 25.79
CA LYS A 114 -12.18 -2.74 27.02
C LYS A 114 -11.20 -2.78 28.20
N ASP A 115 -10.28 -3.73 28.20
CA ASP A 115 -9.30 -3.93 29.28
C ASP A 115 -7.97 -3.20 28.97
N VAL A 116 -7.83 -2.63 27.76
CA VAL A 116 -6.64 -1.90 27.31
C VAL A 116 -6.70 -0.47 27.82
N THR A 117 -5.73 -0.10 28.66
CA THR A 117 -5.60 1.26 29.20
C THR A 117 -4.73 2.18 28.36
N SER A 118 -4.06 1.63 27.35
CA SER A 118 -3.12 2.36 26.45
C SER A 118 -3.82 2.92 25.21
N ALA A 119 -3.29 4.00 24.62
CA ALA A 119 -3.81 4.55 23.39
C ALA A 119 -3.39 3.70 22.18
N ILE A 120 -4.28 2.84 21.72
CA ILE A 120 -4.12 2.02 20.52
C ILE A 120 -5.14 2.44 19.49
N SER A 121 -4.70 2.58 18.22
CA SER A 121 -5.61 2.70 17.07
C SER A 121 -5.56 1.41 16.27
N LYS A 122 -6.74 0.90 15.89
CA LYS A 122 -6.89 -0.27 15.03
C LYS A 122 -7.51 0.15 13.71
N VAL A 123 -6.96 -0.34 12.61
CA VAL A 123 -7.49 -0.21 11.25
C VAL A 123 -7.70 -1.62 10.71
N GLY A 124 -8.91 -1.93 10.26
CA GLY A 124 -9.25 -3.23 9.68
C GLY A 124 -8.72 -3.40 8.26
N GLY A 125 -8.45 -4.63 7.85
CA GLY A 125 -8.00 -4.93 6.49
C GLY A 125 -9.03 -4.56 5.41
N GLU A 126 -10.33 -4.64 5.72
CA GLU A 126 -11.40 -4.22 4.80
C GLU A 126 -11.33 -2.71 4.50
N ASP A 127 -10.95 -1.89 5.48
CA ASP A 127 -10.76 -0.46 5.28
C ASP A 127 -9.57 -0.16 4.36
N LEU A 128 -8.56 -1.02 4.37
CA LEU A 128 -7.35 -0.86 3.54
C LEU A 128 -7.59 -1.31 2.10
N SER A 129 -8.38 -2.36 1.88
CA SER A 129 -8.63 -2.91 0.54
C SER A 129 -9.43 -1.98 -0.39
N ASN A 130 -10.12 -0.98 0.17
CA ASN A 130 -10.97 -0.05 -0.58
C ASN A 130 -10.22 1.07 -1.32
N LEU A 131 -8.90 1.16 -1.15
CA LEU A 131 -8.07 2.16 -1.83
C LEU A 131 -7.14 1.50 -2.86
N ALA A 132 -7.16 2.00 -4.08
CA ALA A 132 -6.32 1.54 -5.17
C ALA A 132 -4.90 2.11 -5.03
N THR A 133 -4.13 1.63 -4.05
CA THR A 133 -2.72 1.99 -3.86
C THR A 133 -1.87 0.73 -3.73
N ALA A 134 -0.65 0.75 -4.25
CA ALA A 134 0.25 -0.40 -4.24
C ALA A 134 0.76 -0.74 -2.83
N SER A 135 0.77 0.23 -1.91
CA SER A 135 1.30 0.06 -0.55
C SER A 135 0.26 0.44 0.50
N PHE A 136 0.13 -0.40 1.53
CA PHE A 136 -0.84 -0.22 2.61
C PHE A 136 -0.53 0.99 3.51
N ASP A 137 0.72 1.36 3.60
CA ASP A 137 1.20 2.41 4.48
C ASP A 137 0.64 3.78 4.10
N SER A 138 0.57 4.09 2.80
CA SER A 138 -0.09 5.30 2.32
C SER A 138 -1.59 5.33 2.62
N GLN A 139 -2.22 4.16 2.75
CA GLN A 139 -3.65 4.02 3.07
C GLN A 139 -3.97 4.36 4.53
N LEU A 140 -2.97 4.39 5.41
CA LEU A 140 -3.15 4.75 6.82
C LEU A 140 -3.31 6.27 7.04
N ALA A 141 -3.04 7.09 6.03
CA ALA A 141 -3.18 8.54 6.12
C ALA A 141 -4.62 8.93 6.51
N GLY A 142 -4.77 9.70 7.60
CA GLY A 142 -6.07 10.17 8.09
C GLY A 142 -6.94 9.11 8.79
N ARG A 143 -6.51 7.83 8.89
CA ARG A 143 -7.30 6.74 9.49
C ARG A 143 -6.97 6.48 10.96
N ALA A 144 -5.83 6.94 11.43
CA ALA A 144 -5.42 6.76 12.82
C ALA A 144 -5.12 8.12 13.47
N ALA A 145 -5.86 8.47 14.52
CA ALA A 145 -5.65 9.71 15.25
C ALA A 145 -4.23 9.78 15.85
N GLY A 146 -3.54 10.90 15.68
CA GLY A 146 -2.17 11.13 16.17
C GLY A 146 -1.09 10.42 15.34
N VAL A 147 -1.43 9.92 14.17
CA VAL A 147 -0.50 9.35 13.17
C VAL A 147 -0.48 10.27 11.96
N GLN A 148 0.67 10.79 11.63
CA GLN A 148 0.91 11.56 10.42
C GLN A 148 1.63 10.65 9.42
N VAL A 149 1.03 10.50 8.26
CA VAL A 149 1.63 9.81 7.11
C VAL A 149 1.82 10.84 6.01
N THR A 150 3.05 11.06 5.62
CA THR A 150 3.41 12.04 4.59
C THR A 150 4.12 11.32 3.46
N THR A 151 3.61 11.42 2.25
CA THR A 151 4.28 10.92 1.05
C THR A 151 5.18 12.03 0.51
N PRO A 152 6.50 11.91 0.59
CA PRO A 152 7.43 12.98 0.20
C PRO A 152 7.50 13.18 -1.31
N SER A 153 7.17 12.15 -2.08
CA SER A 153 7.29 12.13 -3.54
C SER A 153 6.11 11.40 -4.18
N GLY A 154 5.78 11.76 -5.43
CA GLY A 154 4.85 11.01 -6.28
C GLY A 154 5.49 9.84 -7.03
N VAL A 155 6.77 9.58 -6.81
CA VAL A 155 7.51 8.47 -7.44
C VAL A 155 7.06 7.15 -6.80
N LEU A 156 6.69 6.19 -7.64
CA LEU A 156 6.30 4.85 -7.19
C LEU A 156 7.48 4.16 -6.49
N GLY A 157 7.17 3.43 -5.45
CA GLY A 157 8.17 2.71 -4.65
C GLY A 157 8.81 3.57 -3.57
N SER A 158 8.63 4.90 -3.54
CA SER A 158 9.07 5.73 -2.43
C SER A 158 8.17 5.53 -1.21
N GLY A 159 8.79 5.35 -0.04
CA GLY A 159 8.08 5.14 1.22
C GLY A 159 7.48 6.42 1.79
N PRO A 160 6.26 6.37 2.33
CA PRO A 160 5.77 7.45 3.15
C PRO A 160 6.54 7.53 4.47
N GLN A 161 6.64 8.75 4.98
CA GLN A 161 7.18 8.99 6.30
C GLN A 161 6.07 8.89 7.34
N PHE A 162 6.29 8.01 8.32
CA PHE A 162 5.41 7.87 9.46
C PHE A 162 5.91 8.67 10.64
N LYS A 163 5.01 9.42 11.28
CA LYS A 163 5.29 10.09 12.54
C LYS A 163 4.14 9.84 13.50
N ILE A 164 4.44 9.24 14.64
CA ILE A 164 3.47 9.00 15.69
C ILE A 164 3.68 10.07 16.76
N ARG A 165 2.65 10.93 16.98
CA ARG A 165 2.69 12.06 17.92
C ARG A 165 3.80 13.10 17.63
N GLY A 166 4.21 13.22 16.37
CA GLY A 166 5.22 14.18 15.94
C GLY A 166 6.64 13.62 15.87
N MET A 167 7.63 14.51 15.73
CA MET A 167 9.03 14.13 15.71
C MET A 167 9.56 13.97 17.13
N SER A 168 10.19 12.82 17.41
CA SER A 168 10.81 12.50 18.71
C SER A 168 12.32 12.71 18.71
N THR A 169 12.95 12.87 17.54
CA THR A 169 14.40 13.00 17.38
C THR A 169 14.73 14.00 16.28
N ILE A 170 15.89 14.65 16.40
CA ILE A 170 16.41 15.61 15.40
C ILE A 170 17.40 14.93 14.46
N SER A 171 18.15 13.93 14.93
CA SER A 171 19.30 13.34 14.22
C SER A 171 19.16 11.86 13.90
N SER A 172 18.09 11.21 14.32
CA SER A 172 17.85 9.77 14.08
C SER A 172 16.58 9.55 13.29
N ASN A 173 16.43 8.35 12.72
CA ASN A 173 15.21 7.95 12.05
C ASN A 173 14.02 8.05 13.01
N SER A 174 12.97 8.76 12.60
CA SER A 174 11.72 8.96 13.36
C SER A 174 10.63 7.94 13.00
N GLN A 175 10.95 6.94 12.19
CA GLN A 175 10.02 5.88 11.79
C GLN A 175 9.66 4.99 12.99
N PRO A 176 8.42 4.53 13.12
CA PRO A 176 8.04 3.56 14.13
C PRO A 176 8.64 2.17 13.84
N LEU A 177 8.66 1.32 14.84
CA LEU A 177 8.99 -0.09 14.67
C LEU A 177 7.80 -0.82 14.00
N PHE A 178 8.05 -1.50 12.90
CA PHE A 178 7.05 -2.35 12.24
C PHE A 178 7.23 -3.80 12.63
N ILE A 179 6.12 -4.45 12.94
CA ILE A 179 6.09 -5.86 13.36
C ILE A 179 5.01 -6.58 12.55
N VAL A 180 5.39 -7.62 11.82
CA VAL A 180 4.48 -8.45 11.02
C VAL A 180 4.36 -9.82 11.67
N ASP A 181 3.16 -10.22 12.06
CA ASP A 181 2.85 -11.49 12.76
C ASP A 181 3.77 -11.79 13.96
N GLY A 182 4.13 -10.74 14.70
CA GLY A 182 5.02 -10.80 15.85
C GLY A 182 6.52 -10.72 15.54
N MET A 183 6.90 -10.58 14.28
CA MET A 183 8.29 -10.47 13.87
C MET A 183 8.62 -9.00 13.52
N PRO A 184 9.64 -8.39 14.18
CA PRO A 184 10.17 -7.10 13.78
C PRO A 184 10.78 -7.19 12.38
N ILE A 185 10.39 -6.28 11.48
CA ILE A 185 10.91 -6.22 10.12
C ILE A 185 11.85 -5.02 9.94
N ALA A 186 12.77 -5.17 9.01
CA ALA A 186 13.66 -4.09 8.63
C ALA A 186 12.92 -2.97 7.92
N THR A 187 13.20 -1.74 8.34
CA THR A 187 12.68 -0.50 7.75
C THR A 187 13.72 0.60 7.81
N GLY A 188 13.61 1.59 6.93
CA GLY A 188 14.50 2.74 6.88
C GLY A 188 15.79 2.48 6.10
N ASP A 189 16.81 3.31 6.30
CA ASP A 189 18.02 3.41 5.49
C ASP A 189 18.78 2.09 5.23
N ASN A 190 18.52 1.07 6.04
CA ASN A 190 19.19 -0.24 5.90
C ASN A 190 18.39 -1.25 5.05
N ALA A 191 17.10 -0.99 4.81
CA ALA A 191 16.22 -1.86 4.02
C ALA A 191 15.87 -1.24 2.65
N ASP A 192 16.21 0.02 2.47
CA ASP A 192 15.92 0.80 1.28
C ASP A 192 17.05 0.65 0.26
N GLY A 193 16.70 0.65 -1.03
CA GLY A 193 17.70 0.65 -2.11
C GLY A 193 18.64 1.84 -2.02
N LYS A 194 19.92 1.63 -2.31
CA LYS A 194 21.01 2.61 -2.13
C LYS A 194 21.67 3.00 -3.43
N THR A 195 20.96 3.02 -4.55
CA THR A 195 21.57 3.56 -5.76
C THR A 195 21.88 5.03 -5.58
N GLY A 196 23.11 5.36 -5.83
CA GLY A 196 23.49 6.73 -6.09
C GLY A 196 24.79 7.14 -5.48
N LEU A 197 25.69 7.58 -6.30
CA LEU A 197 26.88 8.38 -6.04
C LEU A 197 26.57 9.67 -5.24
N GLY A 198 25.77 9.58 -4.16
CA GLY A 198 25.28 10.73 -3.40
C GLY A 198 24.21 11.55 -4.12
N MET A 199 23.62 11.02 -5.18
CA MET A 199 22.49 11.63 -5.87
C MET A 199 21.22 10.93 -5.42
N ALA A 200 20.28 11.70 -4.93
CA ALA A 200 19.08 11.23 -4.26
C ALA A 200 18.14 10.54 -5.24
N TYR A 201 18.13 9.23 -5.19
CA TYR A 201 17.06 8.42 -5.76
C TYR A 201 15.98 8.19 -4.71
N ALA A 202 14.75 8.01 -5.16
CA ALA A 202 13.69 7.60 -4.26
C ALA A 202 14.05 6.25 -3.64
N SER A 203 14.27 6.23 -2.32
CA SER A 203 14.57 5.01 -1.60
C SER A 203 13.40 4.02 -1.72
N TYR A 204 13.74 2.74 -1.94
CA TYR A 204 12.75 1.68 -2.02
C TYR A 204 12.05 1.48 -0.67
N ASN A 205 10.73 1.37 -0.69
CA ASN A 205 9.93 1.14 0.51
C ASN A 205 9.74 -0.36 0.80
N ALA A 206 10.38 -0.87 1.82
CA ALA A 206 10.24 -2.26 2.25
C ALA A 206 8.79 -2.66 2.64
N MET A 207 7.93 -1.68 2.98
CA MET A 207 6.51 -1.94 3.26
C MET A 207 5.70 -2.23 2.01
N SER A 208 6.17 -1.79 0.85
CA SER A 208 5.51 -2.09 -0.44
C SER A 208 5.54 -3.57 -0.81
N ASP A 209 6.38 -4.39 -0.13
CA ASP A 209 6.40 -5.85 -0.34
C ASP A 209 5.22 -6.58 0.30
N ILE A 210 4.52 -5.95 1.23
CA ILE A 210 3.36 -6.56 1.88
C ILE A 210 2.12 -6.27 1.03
N ASN A 211 1.45 -7.35 0.58
CA ASN A 211 0.21 -7.19 -0.16
C ASN A 211 -0.92 -6.70 0.78
N PRO A 212 -1.54 -5.54 0.53
CA PRO A 212 -2.63 -5.02 1.36
C PRO A 212 -3.80 -6.01 1.52
N ASN A 213 -4.08 -6.82 0.50
CA ASN A 213 -5.16 -7.81 0.53
C ASN A 213 -4.89 -8.96 1.50
N ASP A 214 -3.64 -9.16 1.94
CA ASP A 214 -3.26 -10.18 2.92
C ASP A 214 -3.28 -9.66 4.37
N ILE A 215 -3.57 -8.38 4.58
CA ILE A 215 -3.65 -7.77 5.90
C ILE A 215 -5.04 -8.01 6.50
N GLU A 216 -5.09 -8.49 7.75
CA GLU A 216 -6.31 -8.60 8.55
C GLU A 216 -6.56 -7.36 9.38
N SER A 217 -5.51 -6.84 10.04
CA SER A 217 -5.59 -5.62 10.84
C SER A 217 -4.22 -4.96 11.03
N ILE A 218 -4.25 -3.68 11.32
CA ILE A 218 -3.09 -2.89 11.73
C ILE A 218 -3.42 -2.21 13.05
N GLU A 219 -2.64 -2.50 14.09
CA GLU A 219 -2.72 -1.85 15.38
C GLU A 219 -1.52 -0.91 15.56
N ILE A 220 -1.79 0.34 15.94
CA ILE A 220 -0.76 1.37 16.14
C ILE A 220 -0.67 1.69 17.63
N LEU A 221 0.46 1.31 18.24
CA LEU A 221 0.78 1.56 19.62
C LEU A 221 1.46 2.92 19.76
N LYS A 222 0.78 3.86 20.40
CA LYS A 222 1.21 5.27 20.46
C LYS A 222 1.80 5.69 21.79
N ASP A 223 1.52 4.94 22.85
CA ASP A 223 1.95 5.26 24.20
C ASP A 223 3.17 4.45 24.62
N GLY A 224 4.05 5.07 25.42
CA GLY A 224 5.20 4.41 26.01
C GLY A 224 4.83 3.16 26.85
N ALA A 225 3.66 3.15 27.50
CA ALA A 225 3.17 1.98 28.22
C ALA A 225 2.90 0.78 27.30
N ALA A 226 2.36 1.01 26.10
CA ALA A 226 2.10 -0.04 25.12
C ALA A 226 3.38 -0.47 24.38
N THR A 227 4.33 0.45 24.18
CA THR A 227 5.55 0.20 23.39
C THR A 227 6.71 -0.30 24.22
N ALA A 228 6.69 -0.10 25.55
CA ALA A 228 7.77 -0.47 26.48
C ALA A 228 8.22 -1.92 26.37
N ILE A 229 7.28 -2.83 26.05
CA ILE A 229 7.57 -4.26 25.90
C ILE A 229 8.51 -4.58 24.73
N TYR A 230 8.65 -3.65 23.75
CA TYR A 230 9.56 -3.76 22.61
C TYR A 230 10.90 -3.03 22.83
N GLY A 231 11.10 -2.46 24.02
CA GLY A 231 12.33 -1.78 24.42
C GLY A 231 12.58 -0.46 23.66
N SER A 232 13.86 -0.06 23.59
CA SER A 232 14.29 1.22 23.00
C SER A 232 13.98 1.36 21.52
N ARG A 233 13.88 0.26 20.78
CA ARG A 233 13.52 0.26 19.35
C ARG A 233 12.12 0.85 19.09
N ALA A 234 11.26 0.81 20.10
CA ALA A 234 9.87 1.28 20.01
C ALA A 234 9.68 2.74 20.48
N ALA A 235 10.77 3.49 20.63
CA ALA A 235 10.71 4.88 21.10
C ALA A 235 9.83 5.80 20.23
N ASN A 236 9.74 5.51 18.94
CA ASN A 236 8.92 6.26 17.96
C ASN A 236 7.52 5.67 17.77
N GLY A 237 7.10 4.71 18.61
CA GLY A 237 5.86 3.96 18.46
C GLY A 237 6.06 2.61 17.75
N VAL A 238 4.99 1.84 17.69
CA VAL A 238 4.98 0.50 17.05
C VAL A 238 3.77 0.36 16.16
N VAL A 239 3.96 -0.20 14.97
CA VAL A 239 2.91 -0.60 14.04
C VAL A 239 2.90 -2.11 13.97
N LEU A 240 1.85 -2.72 14.50
CA LEU A 240 1.62 -4.17 14.47
C LEU A 240 0.75 -4.49 13.26
N ILE A 241 1.23 -5.36 12.41
CA ILE A 241 0.53 -5.82 11.22
C ILE A 241 0.19 -7.29 11.44
N THR A 242 -1.10 -7.58 11.51
CA THR A 242 -1.61 -8.95 11.56
C THR A 242 -2.06 -9.34 10.17
N THR A 243 -1.54 -10.44 9.66
CA THR A 243 -1.91 -10.93 8.34
C THR A 243 -3.03 -11.95 8.43
N LYS A 244 -3.80 -12.11 7.33
CA LYS A 244 -4.89 -13.08 7.23
C LYS A 244 -4.39 -14.50 7.46
N LYS A 245 -5.16 -15.27 8.22
CA LYS A 245 -4.90 -16.67 8.61
C LYS A 245 -6.04 -17.57 8.17
N GLY A 246 -5.80 -18.87 8.25
CA GLY A 246 -6.85 -19.85 8.03
C GLY A 246 -7.98 -19.74 9.05
N SER A 247 -9.19 -19.98 8.62
CA SER A 247 -10.39 -20.01 9.47
C SER A 247 -11.06 -21.38 9.44
N LYS A 248 -11.83 -21.68 10.49
CA LYS A 248 -12.65 -22.90 10.52
C LYS A 248 -13.78 -22.82 9.49
N GLY A 249 -14.05 -23.88 8.79
CA GLY A 249 -15.16 -23.97 7.87
C GLY A 249 -14.78 -24.57 6.53
N ARG A 250 -15.72 -24.50 5.59
CA ARG A 250 -15.48 -24.92 4.21
C ARG A 250 -14.45 -24.01 3.56
N THR A 251 -13.67 -24.57 2.64
CA THR A 251 -12.76 -23.78 1.82
C THR A 251 -13.53 -22.67 1.11
N GLN A 252 -13.08 -21.44 1.35
CA GLN A 252 -13.55 -20.24 0.65
C GLN A 252 -12.44 -19.78 -0.29
N VAL A 253 -12.78 -19.56 -1.53
CA VAL A 253 -11.89 -18.96 -2.53
C VAL A 253 -12.38 -17.56 -2.79
N THR A 254 -11.51 -16.58 -2.63
CA THR A 254 -11.81 -15.17 -2.83
C THR A 254 -10.90 -14.60 -3.90
N TYR A 255 -11.48 -13.86 -4.80
CA TYR A 255 -10.75 -13.06 -5.78
C TYR A 255 -11.08 -11.58 -5.54
N ASP A 256 -10.03 -10.79 -5.31
CA ASP A 256 -10.09 -9.33 -5.18
C ASP A 256 -9.28 -8.72 -6.32
N GLY A 257 -9.85 -7.74 -7.00
CA GLY A 257 -9.16 -7.07 -8.09
C GLY A 257 -9.71 -5.69 -8.35
N TYR A 258 -8.84 -4.80 -8.80
CA TYR A 258 -9.23 -3.48 -9.26
C TYR A 258 -8.42 -3.04 -10.47
N VAL A 259 -8.98 -2.12 -11.23
CA VAL A 259 -8.31 -1.36 -12.28
C VAL A 259 -8.55 0.11 -11.98
N SER A 260 -7.52 0.93 -12.06
CA SER A 260 -7.67 2.36 -11.87
C SER A 260 -6.73 3.16 -12.77
N ALA A 261 -7.04 4.45 -12.92
CA ALA A 261 -6.23 5.42 -13.62
C ALA A 261 -5.92 6.58 -12.67
N ALA A 262 -4.67 6.98 -12.63
CA ALA A 262 -4.19 8.08 -11.79
C ALA A 262 -3.59 9.18 -12.66
N SER A 263 -3.96 10.42 -12.40
CA SER A 263 -3.38 11.60 -13.04
C SER A 263 -2.98 12.63 -11.99
N ALA A 264 -2.08 13.54 -12.33
CA ALA A 264 -1.71 14.63 -11.45
C ALA A 264 -2.95 15.50 -11.13
N ALA A 265 -3.26 15.66 -9.84
CA ALA A 265 -4.42 16.44 -9.41
C ALA A 265 -4.26 17.94 -9.73
N LYS A 266 -3.02 18.44 -9.61
CA LYS A 266 -2.66 19.81 -9.94
C LYS A 266 -1.18 19.86 -10.29
N LEU A 267 -0.87 20.51 -11.39
CA LEU A 267 0.49 20.88 -11.79
C LEU A 267 0.66 22.38 -11.61
N HIS A 268 1.89 22.85 -11.51
CA HIS A 268 2.17 24.28 -11.51
C HIS A 268 1.86 24.86 -12.90
N ASP A 269 1.21 26.01 -12.90
CA ASP A 269 1.05 26.81 -14.10
C ASP A 269 2.41 27.44 -14.43
N LEU A 270 3.01 27.00 -15.53
CA LEU A 270 4.31 27.48 -15.99
C LEU A 270 4.12 28.69 -16.92
N LEU A 271 5.14 29.53 -16.98
CA LEU A 271 5.15 30.66 -17.91
C LEU A 271 5.22 30.13 -19.36
N GLY A 272 4.46 30.75 -20.25
CA GLY A 272 4.64 30.58 -21.70
C GLY A 272 5.91 31.28 -22.16
N ALA A 273 6.34 30.97 -23.41
CA ALA A 273 7.58 31.45 -23.99
C ALA A 273 7.71 32.98 -23.97
N LYS A 274 6.63 33.72 -24.26
CA LYS A 274 6.64 35.18 -24.30
C LYS A 274 6.92 35.79 -22.93
N ASP A 275 6.19 35.35 -21.90
CA ASP A 275 6.29 35.90 -20.55
C ASP A 275 7.62 35.49 -19.90
N PHE A 276 8.04 34.27 -20.16
CA PHE A 276 9.36 33.78 -19.72
C PHE A 276 10.49 34.65 -20.29
N VAL A 277 10.51 34.89 -21.60
CA VAL A 277 11.53 35.73 -22.26
C VAL A 277 11.54 37.14 -21.70
N THR A 278 10.36 37.72 -21.45
CA THR A 278 10.24 39.06 -20.87
C THR A 278 10.92 39.11 -19.48
N ILE A 279 10.58 38.20 -18.59
CA ILE A 279 11.14 38.15 -17.23
C ILE A 279 12.64 37.78 -17.24
N ALA A 280 13.04 36.84 -18.09
CA ALA A 280 14.45 36.47 -18.21
C ALA A 280 15.30 37.65 -18.67
N ASN A 281 14.84 38.43 -19.64
CA ASN A 281 15.59 39.60 -20.11
C ASN A 281 15.60 40.74 -19.11
N GLU A 282 14.51 40.99 -18.39
CA GLU A 282 14.48 41.92 -17.25
C GLU A 282 15.54 41.58 -16.18
N LYS A 283 15.71 40.28 -15.88
CA LYS A 283 16.78 39.83 -14.99
C LYS A 283 18.17 40.20 -15.50
N TYR A 284 18.45 40.02 -16.81
CA TYR A 284 19.72 40.42 -17.41
C TYR A 284 19.96 41.93 -17.40
N GLU A 285 18.91 42.71 -17.70
CA GLU A 285 18.96 44.16 -17.66
C GLU A 285 19.25 44.71 -16.26
N ASN A 286 18.62 44.13 -15.22
CA ASN A 286 18.88 44.44 -13.82
C ASN A 286 20.32 44.12 -13.39
N TRP A 287 21.00 43.24 -14.09
CA TRP A 287 22.44 42.93 -13.90
C TRP A 287 23.34 43.85 -14.75
N GLY A 288 22.77 44.79 -15.48
CA GLY A 288 23.51 45.64 -16.42
C GLY A 288 23.98 44.96 -17.70
N MET A 289 23.36 43.84 -18.03
CA MET A 289 23.66 43.06 -19.23
C MET A 289 22.54 43.22 -20.25
N LYS A 290 22.87 42.97 -21.52
CA LYS A 290 21.85 42.91 -22.57
C LYS A 290 21.05 41.62 -22.44
N GLY A 291 19.74 41.68 -22.68
CA GLY A 291 18.86 40.51 -22.72
C GLY A 291 19.37 39.43 -23.63
N GLN A 292 19.30 38.18 -23.19
CA GLN A 292 19.85 36.98 -23.87
C GLN A 292 18.76 36.03 -24.37
N ALA A 293 17.56 36.09 -23.75
CA ALA A 293 16.44 35.25 -24.17
C ALA A 293 15.76 35.84 -25.43
N VAL A 294 15.37 34.97 -26.34
CA VAL A 294 14.73 35.37 -27.61
C VAL A 294 13.33 34.77 -27.67
N TYR A 295 12.35 35.63 -27.96
CA TYR A 295 10.98 35.21 -28.25
C TYR A 295 10.76 35.21 -29.77
N ASP A 296 10.37 34.07 -30.32
CA ASP A 296 9.90 33.94 -31.69
C ASP A 296 8.40 33.62 -31.66
N PRO A 297 7.54 34.51 -32.24
CA PRO A 297 6.10 34.27 -32.31
C PRO A 297 5.69 33.00 -33.06
N ASN A 298 6.57 32.49 -33.94
CA ASN A 298 6.37 31.24 -34.69
C ASN A 298 7.24 30.08 -34.14
N GLY A 299 7.98 30.35 -33.09
CA GLY A 299 8.86 29.40 -32.43
C GLY A 299 8.13 28.53 -31.39
N PRO A 300 8.89 27.72 -30.62
CA PRO A 300 8.32 26.87 -29.62
C PRO A 300 7.72 27.65 -28.45
N ASP A 301 6.57 27.17 -27.98
CA ASP A 301 5.97 27.50 -26.67
C ASP A 301 5.68 26.17 -25.94
N THR A 302 6.74 25.63 -25.35
CA THR A 302 6.77 24.25 -24.85
C THR A 302 6.23 24.19 -23.45
N ASN A 303 5.12 23.50 -23.26
CA ASN A 303 4.68 23.07 -21.93
C ASN A 303 5.36 21.74 -21.58
N TRP A 304 6.44 21.81 -20.82
CA TRP A 304 7.23 20.62 -20.44
C TRP A 304 6.44 19.61 -19.61
N ASN A 305 5.41 20.05 -18.88
CA ASN A 305 4.55 19.15 -18.13
C ASN A 305 3.87 18.10 -19.01
N ASP A 306 3.55 18.42 -20.26
CA ASP A 306 2.89 17.49 -21.20
C ASP A 306 3.81 16.33 -21.62
N TYR A 307 5.12 16.49 -21.46
CA TYR A 307 6.13 15.49 -21.77
C TYR A 307 6.60 14.70 -20.54
N ILE A 308 6.43 15.24 -19.35
CA ILE A 308 6.87 14.64 -18.07
C ILE A 308 5.75 13.79 -17.48
N PHE A 309 4.53 14.33 -17.46
CA PHE A 309 3.40 13.71 -16.77
C PHE A 309 2.50 12.93 -17.74
N ARG A 310 1.88 11.89 -17.21
CA ARG A 310 0.91 11.06 -17.94
C ARG A 310 -0.22 10.63 -17.03
N THR A 311 -1.30 10.11 -17.61
CA THR A 311 -2.25 9.27 -16.85
C THR A 311 -1.67 7.88 -16.76
N GLY A 312 -1.33 7.44 -15.55
CA GLY A 312 -0.84 6.11 -15.28
C GLY A 312 -1.99 5.15 -15.02
N PHE A 313 -1.89 3.92 -15.55
CA PHE A 313 -2.83 2.85 -15.30
C PHE A 313 -2.28 1.90 -14.23
N GLN A 314 -3.18 1.35 -13.43
CA GLN A 314 -2.82 0.31 -12.50
C GLN A 314 -3.89 -0.76 -12.42
N HIS A 315 -3.46 -1.98 -12.19
CA HIS A 315 -4.35 -3.09 -11.88
C HIS A 315 -3.74 -3.99 -10.81
N ASN A 316 -4.62 -4.60 -10.04
CA ASN A 316 -4.27 -5.55 -9.00
C ASN A 316 -5.18 -6.77 -9.12
N HIS A 317 -4.60 -7.93 -8.90
CA HIS A 317 -5.29 -9.21 -8.86
C HIS A 317 -4.80 -9.99 -7.65
N SER A 318 -5.69 -10.38 -6.78
CA SER A 318 -5.40 -11.19 -5.59
C SER A 318 -6.35 -12.38 -5.53
N LEU A 319 -5.81 -13.57 -5.54
CA LEU A 319 -6.57 -14.81 -5.39
C LEU A 319 -6.16 -15.46 -4.07
N SER A 320 -7.12 -15.75 -3.21
CA SER A 320 -6.86 -16.40 -1.94
C SER A 320 -7.79 -17.59 -1.69
N ALA A 321 -7.30 -18.55 -0.92
CA ALA A 321 -8.07 -19.67 -0.43
C ALA A 321 -7.83 -19.84 1.07
N SER A 322 -8.91 -19.89 1.84
CA SER A 322 -8.88 -20.13 3.29
C SER A 322 -9.86 -21.20 3.68
N GLY A 323 -9.54 -21.95 4.73
CA GLY A 323 -10.41 -23.01 5.22
C GLY A 323 -9.79 -23.80 6.34
N GLY A 324 -10.51 -24.78 6.82
CA GLY A 324 -9.98 -25.69 7.82
C GLY A 324 -11.00 -26.36 8.69
N THR A 325 -10.50 -27.14 9.61
CA THR A 325 -11.23 -27.84 10.65
C THR A 325 -10.88 -27.26 12.04
N ASP A 326 -11.40 -27.87 13.09
CA ASP A 326 -10.97 -27.54 14.47
C ASP A 326 -9.49 -27.84 14.71
N LYS A 327 -8.88 -28.72 13.93
CA LYS A 327 -7.50 -29.14 14.10
C LYS A 327 -6.52 -28.52 13.12
N SER A 328 -6.95 -28.24 11.90
CA SER A 328 -6.08 -27.73 10.84
C SER A 328 -6.73 -26.55 10.18
N GLN A 329 -6.02 -25.45 10.05
CA GLN A 329 -6.48 -24.24 9.36
C GLN A 329 -5.38 -23.80 8.40
N TYR A 330 -5.79 -23.31 7.23
CA TYR A 330 -4.86 -22.85 6.21
C TYR A 330 -5.37 -21.59 5.50
N TYR A 331 -4.43 -20.77 5.10
CA TYR A 331 -4.63 -19.64 4.20
C TYR A 331 -3.52 -19.66 3.15
N VAL A 332 -3.87 -19.44 1.90
CA VAL A 332 -2.90 -19.27 0.80
C VAL A 332 -3.40 -18.15 -0.08
N SER A 333 -2.50 -17.27 -0.51
CA SER A 333 -2.82 -16.20 -1.47
C SER A 333 -1.74 -16.04 -2.52
N LEU A 334 -2.16 -15.59 -3.70
CA LEU A 334 -1.32 -15.17 -4.81
C LEU A 334 -1.77 -13.78 -5.24
N GLY A 335 -0.86 -12.82 -5.25
CA GLY A 335 -1.12 -11.44 -5.63
C GLY A 335 -0.24 -10.99 -6.79
N PHE A 336 -0.83 -10.24 -7.72
CA PHE A 336 -0.12 -9.55 -8.79
C PHE A 336 -0.59 -8.11 -8.86
N THR A 337 0.36 -7.18 -8.91
CA THR A 337 0.11 -5.74 -9.02
C THR A 337 0.99 -5.18 -10.12
N GLU A 338 0.41 -4.42 -11.01
CA GLU A 338 1.14 -3.61 -11.98
C GLU A 338 0.61 -2.18 -11.89
N GLN A 339 1.52 -1.22 -11.79
CA GLN A 339 1.19 0.19 -11.63
C GLN A 339 2.13 1.04 -12.47
N GLU A 340 1.55 1.86 -13.34
CA GLU A 340 2.26 2.97 -13.98
C GLU A 340 2.13 4.22 -13.14
N GLY A 341 3.24 4.93 -12.96
CA GLY A 341 3.27 6.24 -12.30
C GLY A 341 2.71 7.36 -13.18
N ILE A 342 2.33 8.44 -12.53
CA ILE A 342 1.92 9.69 -13.19
C ILE A 342 3.10 10.40 -13.89
N ILE A 343 4.34 10.03 -13.55
CA ILE A 343 5.56 10.47 -14.19
C ILE A 343 5.96 9.38 -15.19
N ARG A 344 6.40 9.77 -16.39
CA ARG A 344 6.94 8.84 -17.38
C ARG A 344 8.16 8.10 -16.85
N ALA A 345 8.43 6.90 -17.37
CA ALA A 345 9.52 6.01 -16.96
C ALA A 345 9.45 5.51 -15.50
N ASN A 346 8.37 5.81 -14.79
CA ASN A 346 8.14 5.28 -13.44
C ASN A 346 7.02 4.24 -13.45
N ASP A 347 7.34 3.02 -13.05
CA ASP A 347 6.40 1.90 -12.94
C ASP A 347 6.79 0.94 -11.82
N LEU A 348 5.83 0.15 -11.35
CA LEU A 348 5.99 -0.85 -10.31
C LEU A 348 5.28 -2.15 -10.71
N ASN A 349 6.00 -3.27 -10.58
CA ASN A 349 5.45 -4.62 -10.74
C ASN A 349 5.74 -5.43 -9.48
N ARG A 350 4.72 -6.08 -8.92
CA ARG A 350 4.85 -6.93 -7.73
C ARG A 350 4.14 -8.25 -7.92
N LEU A 351 4.84 -9.33 -7.61
CA LEU A 351 4.29 -10.68 -7.45
C LEU A 351 4.46 -11.10 -6.00
N SER A 352 3.39 -11.52 -5.34
CA SER A 352 3.40 -11.98 -3.94
C SER A 352 2.75 -13.35 -3.81
N LEU A 353 3.33 -14.19 -2.98
CA LEU A 353 2.80 -15.49 -2.56
C LEU A 353 2.83 -15.54 -1.04
N LYS A 354 1.73 -15.91 -0.41
CA LYS A 354 1.63 -16.10 1.03
C LYS A 354 1.00 -17.45 1.37
N ALA A 355 1.48 -18.07 2.44
CA ALA A 355 0.88 -19.27 3.02
C ALA A 355 0.92 -19.17 4.56
N ASP A 356 -0.15 -19.58 5.20
CA ASP A 356 -0.27 -19.75 6.65
C ASP A 356 -0.92 -21.10 6.92
N LEU A 357 -0.33 -21.87 7.82
CA LEU A 357 -0.82 -23.17 8.26
C LEU A 357 -0.79 -23.24 9.78
N THR A 358 -1.89 -23.59 10.38
CA THR A 358 -2.00 -23.85 11.82
C THR A 358 -2.54 -25.26 12.04
N GLN A 359 -1.89 -26.03 12.93
CA GLN A 359 -2.24 -27.41 13.25
C GLN A 359 -2.30 -27.64 14.77
N GLN A 360 -3.44 -28.14 15.25
CA GLN A 360 -3.54 -28.71 16.60
C GLN A 360 -3.01 -30.15 16.56
N ALA A 361 -1.72 -30.32 16.86
CA ALA A 361 -1.05 -31.61 16.77
C ALA A 361 -1.54 -32.58 17.87
N THR A 362 -1.68 -32.08 19.10
CA THR A 362 -2.25 -32.80 20.25
C THR A 362 -3.13 -31.84 21.06
N LYS A 363 -3.76 -32.34 22.14
CA LYS A 363 -4.56 -31.45 23.03
C LYS A 363 -3.74 -30.35 23.71
N TRP A 364 -2.44 -30.56 23.86
CA TRP A 364 -1.53 -29.67 24.56
C TRP A 364 -0.52 -28.99 23.64
N LEU A 365 -0.43 -29.37 22.33
CA LEU A 365 0.53 -28.83 21.39
C LEU A 365 -0.18 -28.32 20.13
N ARG A 366 -0.02 -27.04 19.86
CA ARG A 366 -0.42 -26.36 18.63
C ARG A 366 0.81 -25.82 17.93
N ILE A 367 0.90 -25.99 16.63
CA ILE A 367 2.02 -25.53 15.80
C ILE A 367 1.50 -24.69 14.63
N GLY A 368 2.32 -23.79 14.16
CA GLY A 368 2.00 -23.00 12.98
C GLY A 368 3.24 -22.66 12.17
N LEU A 369 3.01 -22.48 10.88
CA LEU A 369 4.00 -21.99 9.91
C LEU A 369 3.34 -20.89 9.12
N ASN A 370 4.04 -19.79 8.92
CA ASN A 370 3.63 -18.73 8.02
C ASN A 370 4.82 -18.34 7.14
N GLY A 371 4.53 -17.95 5.91
CA GLY A 371 5.55 -17.50 4.98
C GLY A 371 4.95 -16.65 3.88
N GLN A 372 5.71 -15.65 3.49
CA GLN A 372 5.43 -14.75 2.37
C GLN A 372 6.69 -14.62 1.53
N MET A 373 6.53 -14.74 0.23
CA MET A 373 7.58 -14.42 -0.75
C MET A 373 7.05 -13.35 -1.68
N THR A 374 7.83 -12.30 -1.86
CA THR A 374 7.46 -11.19 -2.73
C THR A 374 8.63 -10.84 -3.64
N ARG A 375 8.32 -10.58 -4.90
CA ARG A 375 9.26 -9.98 -5.83
C ARG A 375 8.65 -8.69 -6.35
N THR A 376 9.31 -7.59 -6.05
CA THR A 376 8.92 -6.24 -6.48
C THR A 376 10.01 -5.69 -7.40
N ARG A 377 9.60 -5.15 -8.53
CA ARG A 377 10.46 -4.39 -9.43
C ARG A 377 9.88 -2.99 -9.58
N VAL A 378 10.70 -2.00 -9.38
CA VAL A 378 10.38 -0.59 -9.57
C VAL A 378 11.35 -0.02 -10.60
N ASN A 379 10.83 0.57 -11.67
CA ASN A 379 11.59 1.50 -12.49
C ASN A 379 11.34 2.89 -11.91
N GLY A 380 12.41 3.50 -11.44
CA GLY A 380 12.39 4.81 -10.78
C GLY A 380 12.82 5.93 -11.71
N VAL A 381 12.67 7.13 -11.22
CA VAL A 381 13.18 8.35 -11.85
C VAL A 381 14.04 9.09 -10.83
N MET A 382 14.94 9.94 -11.30
CA MET A 382 15.69 10.83 -10.41
C MET A 382 14.70 11.68 -9.61
N ASN A 383 14.93 11.78 -8.31
CA ASN A 383 14.11 12.63 -7.44
C ASN A 383 14.53 14.11 -7.55
N ASP A 384 13.78 14.97 -6.85
CA ASP A 384 13.96 16.42 -6.89
C ASP A 384 15.25 16.92 -6.22
N GLU A 385 15.97 16.05 -5.49
CA GLU A 385 17.25 16.43 -4.88
C GLU A 385 18.38 16.50 -5.91
N ASN A 386 18.22 15.87 -7.07
CA ASN A 386 19.12 16.06 -8.20
C ASN A 386 18.77 17.35 -8.97
N SER A 387 19.53 18.40 -8.74
CA SER A 387 19.33 19.70 -9.38
C SER A 387 19.53 19.70 -10.90
N LEU A 388 20.18 18.66 -11.45
CA LEU A 388 20.46 18.54 -12.89
C LEU A 388 19.41 17.70 -13.62
N GLY A 389 18.85 16.70 -12.95
CA GLY A 389 17.98 15.72 -13.56
C GLY A 389 16.74 15.33 -12.76
N GLY A 390 16.51 15.92 -11.58
CA GLY A 390 15.30 15.68 -10.79
C GLY A 390 14.06 16.14 -11.53
N VAL A 391 13.06 15.26 -11.64
CA VAL A 391 11.92 15.45 -12.54
C VAL A 391 11.07 16.66 -12.18
N GLY A 392 10.74 16.84 -10.89
CA GLY A 392 9.94 17.97 -10.42
C GLY A 392 10.67 19.29 -10.51
N PHE A 393 11.94 19.30 -10.11
CA PHE A 393 12.78 20.48 -10.18
C PHE A 393 13.07 20.87 -11.63
N ALA A 394 13.45 19.91 -12.48
CA ALA A 394 13.69 20.16 -13.89
C ALA A 394 12.43 20.69 -14.59
N GLY A 395 11.26 20.09 -14.33
CA GLY A 395 10.00 20.55 -14.93
C GLY A 395 9.71 22.03 -14.72
N THR A 396 10.05 22.57 -13.54
CA THR A 396 9.84 24.01 -13.22
C THR A 396 10.91 24.93 -13.79
N ARG A 397 12.09 24.40 -14.15
CA ARG A 397 13.24 25.17 -14.69
C ARG A 397 13.34 25.13 -16.21
N MET A 398 12.63 24.21 -16.86
CA MET A 398 12.71 24.07 -18.33
C MET A 398 12.29 25.34 -19.04
N LEU A 399 12.98 25.61 -20.16
CA LEU A 399 12.79 26.81 -20.94
C LEU A 399 11.61 26.65 -21.92
N PRO A 400 10.50 27.38 -21.76
CA PRO A 400 9.33 27.22 -22.63
C PRO A 400 9.58 27.71 -24.07
N ASN A 401 10.56 28.61 -24.30
CA ASN A 401 10.96 29.09 -25.63
C ASN A 401 11.96 28.16 -26.34
N VAL A 402 12.12 26.93 -25.87
CA VAL A 402 13.02 25.91 -26.42
C VAL A 402 12.23 24.62 -26.64
N SER A 403 12.40 24.00 -27.82
CA SER A 403 11.74 22.71 -28.12
C SER A 403 12.37 21.54 -27.40
N VAL A 404 11.58 20.49 -27.18
CA VAL A 404 12.06 19.21 -26.63
C VAL A 404 12.95 18.47 -27.61
N PHE A 405 12.59 18.50 -28.88
CA PHE A 405 13.22 17.74 -29.97
C PHE A 405 13.99 18.66 -30.91
N ASN A 406 15.07 18.11 -31.47
CA ASN A 406 15.84 18.73 -32.55
C ASN A 406 16.20 17.65 -33.58
N PRO A 407 15.59 17.63 -34.77
CA PRO A 407 15.87 16.64 -35.80
C PRO A 407 17.30 16.66 -36.33
N ASP A 408 18.01 17.78 -36.16
CA ASP A 408 19.40 17.92 -36.61
C ASP A 408 20.42 17.34 -35.62
N ASP A 409 20.00 17.04 -34.38
CA ASP A 409 20.85 16.34 -33.40
C ASP A 409 20.77 14.82 -33.64
N PRO A 410 21.90 14.10 -33.58
CA PRO A 410 21.91 12.63 -33.76
C PRO A 410 20.97 11.87 -32.83
N THR A 411 20.71 12.41 -31.64
CA THR A 411 19.78 11.81 -30.67
C THR A 411 18.31 12.10 -30.97
N GLY A 412 18.03 13.08 -31.86
CA GLY A 412 16.67 13.57 -32.09
C GLY A 412 16.14 14.53 -31.03
N TYR A 413 16.85 14.72 -29.93
CA TYR A 413 16.48 15.63 -28.84
C TYR A 413 17.24 16.94 -28.94
N ASN A 414 16.66 17.98 -28.36
CA ASN A 414 17.33 19.27 -28.29
C ASN A 414 18.39 19.25 -27.19
N ILE A 415 19.60 18.93 -27.58
CA ILE A 415 20.78 18.83 -26.73
C ILE A 415 21.79 19.85 -27.24
N ASP A 416 22.53 20.48 -26.34
CA ASP A 416 23.58 21.41 -26.72
C ASP A 416 24.70 20.72 -27.51
N ALA A 417 25.06 21.29 -28.66
CA ALA A 417 26.01 20.67 -29.58
C ALA A 417 27.45 20.67 -29.06
N GLU A 418 27.83 21.67 -28.23
CA GLU A 418 29.18 21.81 -27.67
C GLU A 418 29.28 21.17 -26.30
N ASN A 419 28.28 21.45 -25.44
CA ASN A 419 28.17 20.88 -24.12
C ASN A 419 27.01 19.90 -24.06
N ARG A 420 27.23 18.70 -24.51
CA ARG A 420 26.18 17.66 -24.56
C ARG A 420 25.51 17.32 -23.19
N LYS A 421 25.97 17.93 -22.11
CA LYS A 421 25.37 17.74 -20.76
C LYS A 421 24.07 18.50 -20.58
N THR A 422 23.79 19.51 -21.41
CA THR A 422 22.68 20.45 -21.17
C THR A 422 21.71 20.51 -22.33
N LEU A 423 20.56 21.10 -22.04
CA LEU A 423 19.54 21.46 -23.05
C LEU A 423 20.13 22.42 -24.09
N GLY A 424 19.82 22.20 -25.34
CA GLY A 424 20.19 23.12 -26.42
C GLY A 424 19.54 24.50 -26.23
N ARG A 425 20.26 25.55 -26.55
CA ARG A 425 19.83 26.93 -26.32
C ARG A 425 18.67 27.42 -27.23
N GLY A 426 18.30 26.66 -28.26
CA GLY A 426 17.30 27.11 -29.24
C GLY A 426 17.73 28.42 -29.92
N SER A 427 16.81 29.37 -30.06
CA SER A 427 17.06 30.70 -30.65
C SER A 427 17.71 31.70 -29.69
N ASN A 428 17.94 31.34 -28.40
CA ASN A 428 18.55 32.24 -27.42
C ASN A 428 19.99 32.61 -27.81
N LEU A 429 20.39 33.85 -27.45
CA LEU A 429 21.72 34.37 -27.79
C LEU A 429 22.83 33.71 -26.96
N SER A 430 22.48 33.28 -25.75
CA SER A 430 23.36 32.51 -24.84
C SER A 430 22.57 31.47 -24.06
N TYR A 431 23.22 30.69 -23.21
CA TYR A 431 22.54 29.82 -22.28
C TYR A 431 21.82 30.64 -21.20
N ILE A 432 20.49 30.47 -21.12
CA ILE A 432 19.68 31.15 -20.09
C ILE A 432 19.84 30.42 -18.75
N ASP A 433 19.88 29.10 -18.78
CA ASP A 433 20.26 28.25 -17.67
C ASP A 433 21.15 27.10 -18.21
N ASN A 434 22.41 27.09 -17.82
CA ASN A 434 23.40 26.13 -18.31
C ASN A 434 23.55 24.89 -17.40
N GLY A 435 22.69 24.76 -16.41
CA GLY A 435 22.71 23.63 -15.47
C GLY A 435 21.57 22.64 -15.68
N ILE A 436 20.81 22.71 -16.80
CA ILE A 436 19.65 21.86 -17.03
C ILE A 436 19.91 20.93 -18.21
N GLN A 437 19.76 19.62 -18.00
CA GLN A 437 19.70 18.65 -19.10
C GLN A 437 18.28 18.61 -19.71
N ASN A 438 18.14 18.05 -20.91
CA ASN A 438 16.83 17.75 -21.47
C ASN A 438 16.19 16.63 -20.68
N ILE A 439 15.20 16.96 -19.83
CA ILE A 439 14.58 15.99 -18.91
C ILE A 439 13.84 14.88 -19.64
N VAL A 440 13.26 15.18 -20.83
CA VAL A 440 12.54 14.17 -21.61
C VAL A 440 13.53 13.15 -22.16
N TRP A 441 14.69 13.60 -22.63
CA TRP A 441 15.77 12.72 -23.03
C TRP A 441 16.24 11.83 -21.85
N ALA A 442 16.41 12.42 -20.68
CA ALA A 442 16.84 11.68 -19.50
C ALA A 442 15.82 10.60 -19.08
N LEU A 443 14.53 10.91 -19.14
CA LEU A 443 13.45 9.95 -18.85
C LEU A 443 13.40 8.80 -19.86
N ASP A 444 13.76 9.06 -21.12
CA ASP A 444 13.67 8.06 -22.18
C ASP A 444 14.94 7.20 -22.31
N ASN A 445 16.11 7.69 -21.87
CA ASN A 445 17.41 7.07 -22.15
C ASN A 445 18.20 6.63 -20.91
N ASN A 446 17.87 7.13 -19.72
CA ASN A 446 18.50 6.65 -18.49
C ASN A 446 17.68 5.50 -17.89
N VAL A 447 18.37 4.60 -17.19
CA VAL A 447 17.73 3.49 -16.47
C VAL A 447 17.98 3.65 -14.97
N ASN A 448 16.94 3.55 -14.19
CA ASN A 448 17.01 3.40 -12.74
C ASN A 448 16.02 2.33 -12.32
N ARG A 449 16.52 1.19 -11.84
CA ARG A 449 15.71 0.01 -11.56
C ARG A 449 16.11 -0.61 -10.23
N THR A 450 15.15 -0.74 -9.33
CA THR A 450 15.28 -1.53 -8.12
C THR A 450 14.47 -2.81 -8.23
N THR A 451 15.09 -3.94 -7.95
CA THR A 451 14.41 -5.23 -7.85
C THR A 451 14.64 -5.80 -6.46
N ASN A 452 13.59 -6.01 -5.70
CA ASN A 452 13.65 -6.68 -4.41
C ASN A 452 13.01 -8.06 -4.47
N THR A 453 13.69 -9.05 -3.89
CA THR A 453 13.11 -10.37 -3.61
C THR A 453 13.17 -10.60 -2.11
N ARG A 454 12.02 -10.66 -1.47
CA ARG A 454 11.90 -10.79 -0.02
C ARG A 454 11.22 -12.09 0.36
N VAL A 455 11.76 -12.73 1.38
CA VAL A 455 11.16 -13.88 2.06
C VAL A 455 10.97 -13.51 3.52
N LEU A 456 9.72 -13.47 3.96
CA LEU A 456 9.32 -13.15 5.31
C LEU A 456 8.50 -14.31 5.86
N GLY A 457 8.84 -14.86 7.01
CA GLY A 457 8.04 -15.92 7.59
C GLY A 457 8.65 -16.53 8.83
N GLY A 458 7.95 -17.51 9.39
CA GLY A 458 8.42 -18.17 10.60
C GLY A 458 7.57 -19.36 10.98
N GLY A 459 8.01 -20.01 12.04
CA GLY A 459 7.30 -21.12 12.67
C GLY A 459 7.16 -20.90 14.15
N TRP A 460 6.09 -21.42 14.72
CA TRP A 460 5.85 -21.35 16.15
C TRP A 460 5.25 -22.64 16.68
N ALA A 461 5.49 -22.89 17.95
CA ALA A 461 4.86 -23.95 18.72
C ALA A 461 4.34 -23.38 20.02
N GLU A 462 3.11 -23.72 20.37
CA GLU A 462 2.44 -23.34 21.60
C GLU A 462 2.13 -24.60 22.41
N ILE A 463 2.62 -24.62 23.64
CA ILE A 463 2.44 -25.71 24.60
C ILE A 463 1.52 -25.23 25.70
N THR A 464 0.39 -25.91 25.88
CA THR A 464 -0.52 -25.68 27.00
C THR A 464 -0.19 -26.67 28.12
N PHE A 465 0.37 -26.18 29.22
CA PHE A 465 0.72 -27.04 30.39
C PHE A 465 -0.50 -27.35 31.25
N MET A 466 -1.35 -26.34 31.42
CA MET A 466 -2.62 -26.44 32.14
C MET A 466 -3.52 -25.26 31.73
N ASP A 467 -4.78 -25.28 32.10
CA ASP A 467 -5.70 -24.19 31.85
C ASP A 467 -5.13 -22.85 32.35
N GLY A 468 -4.98 -21.92 31.41
CA GLY A 468 -4.44 -20.60 31.68
C GLY A 468 -2.91 -20.48 31.63
N LEU A 469 -2.13 -21.56 31.48
CA LEU A 469 -0.66 -21.48 31.38
C LEU A 469 -0.19 -22.04 30.05
N THR A 470 0.39 -21.16 29.20
CA THR A 470 0.94 -21.51 27.89
C THR A 470 2.37 -21.04 27.75
N LEU A 471 3.16 -21.78 26.96
CA LEU A 471 4.46 -21.39 26.46
C LEU A 471 4.38 -21.38 24.93
N LYS A 472 4.62 -20.24 24.31
CA LYS A 472 4.80 -20.12 22.86
C LYS A 472 6.26 -19.86 22.56
N THR A 473 6.89 -20.70 21.74
CA THR A 473 8.18 -20.45 21.11
C THR A 473 7.96 -20.15 19.64
N GLN A 474 8.62 -19.11 19.13
CA GLN A 474 8.48 -18.65 17.75
C GLN A 474 9.85 -18.28 17.19
N ALA A 475 10.16 -18.75 15.99
CA ALA A 475 11.31 -18.32 15.21
C ALA A 475 10.83 -17.66 13.92
N GLY A 476 11.41 -16.51 13.61
CA GLY A 476 11.09 -15.73 12.42
C GLY A 476 12.31 -15.39 11.60
N LEU A 477 12.12 -15.21 10.30
CA LEU A 477 13.15 -14.91 9.32
C LEU A 477 12.62 -13.87 8.32
N ASP A 478 13.41 -12.81 8.08
CA ASP A 478 13.18 -11.79 7.07
C ASP A 478 14.46 -11.63 6.25
N ILE A 479 14.43 -12.10 5.01
CA ILE A 479 15.54 -11.96 4.05
C ILE A 479 15.05 -11.09 2.91
N SER A 480 15.79 -10.01 2.64
CA SER A 480 15.55 -9.10 1.52
C SER A 480 16.81 -9.00 0.67
N ASN A 481 16.70 -9.33 -0.61
CA ASN A 481 17.75 -9.17 -1.60
C ASN A 481 17.34 -8.05 -2.54
N VAL A 482 17.94 -6.87 -2.35
CA VAL A 482 17.73 -5.68 -3.17
C VAL A 482 18.85 -5.58 -4.19
N LYS A 483 18.45 -5.55 -5.45
CA LYS A 483 19.34 -5.26 -6.57
C LYS A 483 18.94 -3.92 -7.17
N ASP A 484 19.83 -2.94 -7.03
CA ASP A 484 19.72 -1.64 -7.68
C ASP A 484 20.58 -1.64 -8.93
N PHE A 485 20.05 -1.08 -10.00
CA PHE A 485 20.70 -1.02 -11.29
C PHE A 485 20.44 0.34 -11.93
N MET A 486 21.51 1.07 -12.23
CA MET A 486 21.45 2.39 -12.80
C MET A 486 22.34 2.49 -14.05
N VAL A 487 21.82 3.13 -15.07
CA VAL A 487 22.60 3.49 -16.28
C VAL A 487 22.35 4.96 -16.60
N TRP A 488 23.42 5.72 -16.67
CA TRP A 488 23.43 7.03 -17.28
C TRP A 488 23.98 6.94 -18.69
N ASN A 489 23.16 7.33 -19.64
CA ASN A 489 23.48 7.22 -21.05
C ASN A 489 24.62 8.18 -21.41
N PRO A 490 25.62 7.74 -22.23
CA PRO A 490 26.80 8.52 -22.57
C PRO A 490 26.56 9.70 -23.52
N GLU A 491 25.40 9.74 -24.21
CA GLU A 491 25.18 10.71 -25.27
C GLU A 491 24.82 12.12 -24.79
N SER A 492 24.22 12.21 -23.58
CA SER A 492 23.86 13.49 -22.98
C SER A 492 23.75 13.42 -21.45
N GLY A 493 23.53 14.58 -20.84
CA GLY A 493 23.27 14.75 -19.42
C GLY A 493 24.43 14.34 -18.53
N ASP A 494 24.10 13.80 -17.36
CA ASP A 494 25.07 13.42 -16.33
C ASP A 494 26.03 12.34 -16.82
N GLY A 495 25.58 11.42 -17.65
CA GLY A 495 26.39 10.33 -18.18
C GLY A 495 27.45 10.76 -19.20
N TYR A 496 27.27 11.89 -19.87
CA TYR A 496 28.18 12.33 -20.94
C TYR A 496 29.64 12.50 -20.46
N GLY A 497 29.81 13.10 -19.28
CA GLY A 497 31.15 13.34 -18.74
C GLY A 497 31.92 12.07 -18.36
N TYR A 498 31.23 10.97 -18.19
CA TYR A 498 31.79 9.66 -17.84
C TYR A 498 31.88 8.72 -19.06
N GLY A 499 31.41 9.15 -20.24
CA GLY A 499 31.24 8.23 -21.38
C GLY A 499 30.21 7.15 -21.11
N GLY A 500 29.19 7.48 -20.33
CA GLY A 500 28.24 6.57 -19.72
C GLY A 500 28.70 6.02 -18.39
N LEU A 501 27.77 5.83 -17.49
CA LEU A 501 28.01 5.29 -16.15
C LEU A 501 27.00 4.18 -15.89
N LEU A 502 27.48 3.04 -15.40
CA LEU A 502 26.67 1.94 -14.90
C LEU A 502 27.02 1.71 -13.45
N GLU A 503 26.02 1.62 -12.59
CA GLU A 503 26.13 1.25 -11.18
C GLU A 503 25.21 0.08 -10.90
N GLU A 504 25.74 -0.93 -10.23
CA GLU A 504 24.98 -2.07 -9.72
C GLU A 504 25.30 -2.27 -8.25
N ILE A 505 24.28 -2.13 -7.40
CA ILE A 505 24.38 -2.40 -5.97
C ILE A 505 23.53 -3.62 -5.64
N ASN A 506 24.15 -4.61 -5.04
CA ASN A 506 23.47 -5.77 -4.51
C ASN A 506 23.53 -5.71 -2.98
N THR A 507 22.36 -5.60 -2.36
CA THR A 507 22.21 -5.54 -0.92
C THR A 507 21.45 -6.76 -0.43
N THR A 508 22.01 -7.46 0.54
CA THR A 508 21.34 -8.54 1.27
C THR A 508 21.13 -8.11 2.71
N TYR A 509 19.89 -8.14 3.12
CA TYR A 509 19.49 -7.91 4.49
C TYR A 509 18.92 -9.20 5.06
N THR A 510 19.45 -9.64 6.19
CA THR A 510 18.98 -10.83 6.91
C THR A 510 18.66 -10.46 8.35
N ASN A 511 17.43 -10.66 8.72
CA ASN A 511 16.95 -10.50 10.09
C ASN A 511 16.29 -11.80 10.55
N TRP A 512 16.74 -12.35 11.66
CA TRP A 512 16.05 -13.45 12.28
C TRP A 512 15.86 -13.19 13.77
N ASN A 513 14.75 -13.67 14.28
CA ASN A 513 14.45 -13.56 15.69
C ASN A 513 13.95 -14.87 16.28
N TRP A 514 14.15 -15.04 17.57
CA TRP A 514 13.64 -16.13 18.34
C TRP A 514 13.02 -15.59 19.63
N GLN A 515 11.76 -15.97 19.86
CA GLN A 515 10.97 -15.49 20.97
C GLN A 515 10.41 -16.66 21.77
N ASN A 516 10.43 -16.54 23.09
CA ASN A 516 9.76 -17.43 24.02
C ASN A 516 8.83 -16.60 24.90
N VAL A 517 7.56 -16.93 24.88
CA VAL A 517 6.51 -16.19 25.58
C VAL A 517 5.77 -17.14 26.51
N ILE A 518 5.85 -16.90 27.82
CA ILE A 518 5.06 -17.60 28.82
C ILE A 518 3.88 -16.71 29.18
N ASN A 519 2.66 -17.20 28.99
CA ASN A 519 1.44 -16.50 29.36
C ASN A 519 0.71 -17.29 30.46
N PHE A 520 0.36 -16.58 31.52
CA PHE A 520 -0.54 -17.07 32.55
C PHE A 520 -1.78 -16.17 32.59
N ASN A 521 -2.95 -16.75 32.43
CA ASN A 521 -4.23 -16.05 32.51
C ASN A 521 -5.25 -16.93 33.20
N ARG A 522 -5.65 -16.56 34.41
CA ARG A 522 -6.60 -17.33 35.18
C ARG A 522 -7.52 -16.45 36.02
N THR A 523 -8.80 -16.78 35.97
CA THR A 523 -9.81 -16.17 36.83
C THR A 523 -10.01 -17.04 38.07
N PHE A 524 -9.89 -16.45 39.27
CA PHE A 524 -10.09 -17.09 40.54
C PHE A 524 -11.43 -16.64 41.13
N ASN A 525 -12.22 -17.60 41.60
CA ASN A 525 -13.54 -17.36 42.22
C ASN A 525 -14.48 -16.48 41.35
N ASP A 526 -14.35 -16.54 40.01
CA ASP A 526 -15.13 -15.76 39.05
C ASP A 526 -15.06 -14.22 39.23
N VAL A 527 -14.17 -13.73 40.09
CA VAL A 527 -14.04 -12.30 40.46
C VAL A 527 -12.63 -11.77 40.18
N HIS A 528 -11.59 -12.54 40.49
CA HIS A 528 -10.20 -12.07 40.38
C HIS A 528 -9.55 -12.62 39.11
N ASN A 529 -9.26 -11.78 38.15
CA ASN A 529 -8.53 -12.17 36.94
C ASN A 529 -7.06 -11.77 37.09
N LEU A 530 -6.16 -12.76 37.03
CA LEU A 530 -4.71 -12.54 37.02
C LEU A 530 -4.14 -12.90 35.65
N THR A 531 -3.50 -11.92 35.01
CA THR A 531 -2.75 -12.11 33.79
C THR A 531 -1.28 -11.75 34.02
N ALA A 532 -0.37 -12.64 33.66
CA ALA A 532 1.07 -12.42 33.72
C ALA A 532 1.71 -12.92 32.44
N THR A 533 2.64 -12.16 31.91
CA THR A 533 3.40 -12.50 30.68
C THR A 533 4.89 -12.32 30.94
N ALA A 534 5.68 -13.33 30.61
CA ALA A 534 7.14 -13.24 30.57
C ALA A 534 7.62 -13.50 29.14
N VAL A 535 8.55 -12.67 28.69
CA VAL A 535 9.07 -12.73 27.31
C VAL A 535 10.58 -12.76 27.32
N GLN A 536 11.15 -13.66 26.53
CA GLN A 536 12.56 -13.66 26.16
C GLN A 536 12.62 -13.55 24.64
N GLU A 537 13.38 -12.58 24.14
CA GLU A 537 13.60 -12.37 22.71
C GLU A 537 15.09 -12.28 22.40
N TYR A 538 15.48 -12.87 21.30
CA TYR A 538 16.78 -12.70 20.68
C TYR A 538 16.57 -12.30 19.21
N THR A 539 17.25 -11.25 18.78
CA THR A 539 17.20 -10.75 17.39
C THR A 539 18.63 -10.61 16.87
N HIS A 540 18.84 -11.07 15.64
CA HIS A 540 20.09 -10.88 14.92
C HIS A 540 19.77 -10.23 13.57
N GLN A 541 20.54 -9.19 13.26
CA GLN A 541 20.41 -8.44 11.99
C GLN A 541 21.77 -8.41 11.34
N GLU A 542 21.79 -8.71 10.05
CA GLU A 542 22.99 -8.68 9.21
C GLU A 542 22.66 -7.89 7.94
N TYR A 543 23.55 -7.00 7.58
CA TYR A 543 23.49 -6.20 6.37
C TYR A 543 24.78 -6.40 5.60
N GLU A 544 24.69 -6.79 4.34
CA GLU A 544 25.81 -6.97 3.44
C GLU A 544 25.51 -6.31 2.10
N TYR A 545 26.45 -5.56 1.55
CA TYR A 545 26.29 -4.98 0.23
C TYR A 545 27.55 -5.08 -0.60
N THR A 546 27.38 -5.09 -1.91
CA THR A 546 28.42 -4.95 -2.92
C THR A 546 27.97 -3.89 -3.90
N ASP A 547 28.80 -2.89 -4.11
CA ASP A 547 28.60 -1.79 -5.04
C ASP A 547 29.66 -1.87 -6.14
N ALA A 548 29.23 -1.85 -7.39
CA ALA A 548 30.11 -1.86 -8.54
C ALA A 548 29.69 -0.74 -9.50
N THR A 549 30.56 0.24 -9.62
CA THR A 549 30.39 1.38 -10.53
C THR A 549 31.43 1.29 -11.66
N VAL A 550 30.98 1.46 -12.89
CA VAL A 550 31.85 1.43 -14.08
C VAL A 550 31.50 2.56 -15.02
N GLN A 551 32.53 3.04 -15.72
CA GLN A 551 32.44 4.16 -16.68
C GLN A 551 32.77 3.68 -18.08
N GLN A 552 32.49 4.53 -19.09
CA GLN A 552 32.74 4.28 -20.52
C GLN A 552 32.04 2.99 -20.99
N ILE A 553 30.72 3.02 -20.97
CA ILE A 553 29.92 1.92 -21.49
C ILE A 553 30.14 1.74 -22.99
N SER A 554 30.15 0.49 -23.44
CA SER A 554 30.60 0.13 -24.80
C SER A 554 29.69 0.62 -25.92
N ASP A 555 28.38 0.77 -25.67
CA ASP A 555 27.40 1.16 -26.66
C ASP A 555 26.15 1.72 -25.98
N ALA A 556 25.77 2.93 -26.39
CA ALA A 556 24.57 3.60 -25.90
C ALA A 556 23.25 2.95 -26.36
N PHE A 557 23.30 2.16 -27.42
CA PHE A 557 22.14 1.49 -27.99
C PHE A 557 21.59 0.38 -27.06
N PHE A 558 22.48 -0.30 -26.32
CA PHE A 558 22.05 -1.37 -25.43
C PHE A 558 21.62 -0.81 -24.06
N THR A 559 20.38 -1.00 -23.68
CA THR A 559 19.83 -0.61 -22.38
C THR A 559 20.14 -1.61 -21.25
N ASP A 560 20.44 -2.85 -21.61
CA ASP A 560 20.84 -3.92 -20.66
C ASP A 560 22.36 -4.08 -20.66
N HIS A 561 23.05 -3.09 -20.10
CA HIS A 561 24.50 -3.13 -19.94
C HIS A 561 24.90 -4.10 -18.83
N ILE A 562 26.07 -4.69 -18.95
CA ILE A 562 26.70 -5.50 -17.91
C ILE A 562 28.07 -4.92 -17.56
N ILE A 563 28.45 -5.05 -16.31
CA ILE A 563 29.71 -4.49 -15.75
C ILE A 563 30.95 -4.91 -16.56
N SER A 564 30.97 -6.10 -17.15
CA SER A 564 32.10 -6.60 -17.94
C SER A 564 32.26 -5.93 -19.31
N ASN A 565 31.21 -5.30 -19.84
CA ASN A 565 31.21 -4.67 -21.17
C ASN A 565 31.54 -3.18 -21.14
N THR A 566 32.44 -2.76 -20.28
CA THR A 566 32.87 -1.38 -20.11
C THR A 566 34.38 -1.25 -20.34
N PHE A 567 34.80 -0.11 -20.86
CA PHE A 567 36.21 0.16 -21.19
C PHE A 567 36.90 1.05 -20.17
N GLY A 568 36.16 1.76 -19.35
CA GLY A 568 36.70 2.72 -18.40
C GLY A 568 37.02 2.15 -17.03
N GLU A 569 37.20 3.06 -16.08
CA GLU A 569 37.49 2.73 -14.70
C GLU A 569 36.38 1.94 -14.04
N ARG A 570 36.74 1.04 -13.16
CA ARG A 570 35.83 0.20 -12.38
C ARG A 570 36.12 0.40 -10.91
N PHE A 571 35.10 0.78 -10.18
CA PHE A 571 35.14 0.95 -8.74
C PHE A 571 34.27 -0.14 -8.12
N VAL A 572 34.83 -0.87 -7.18
CA VAL A 572 34.07 -1.87 -6.43
C VAL A 572 34.29 -1.60 -4.95
N SER A 573 33.21 -1.50 -4.23
CA SER A 573 33.18 -1.40 -2.78
C SER A 573 32.21 -2.42 -2.18
N GLY A 574 32.27 -2.63 -0.88
CA GLY A 574 31.37 -3.52 -0.18
C GLY A 574 31.56 -3.40 1.32
N GLY A 575 30.57 -3.81 2.05
CA GLY A 575 30.56 -3.80 3.50
C GLY A 575 29.63 -4.84 4.08
N LYS A 576 29.88 -5.17 5.34
CA LYS A 576 29.08 -6.08 6.14
C LYS A 576 28.98 -5.55 7.57
N THR A 577 27.78 -5.49 8.13
CA THR A 577 27.52 -5.07 9.51
C THR A 577 26.55 -6.02 10.21
#